data_104e2d7b50bf7a9244c881c58768321a
#
_entry.id   104e2d7b50bf7a9244c881c58768321a
#
_cell.length_a   1.000
_cell.length_b   1.000
_cell.length_c   1.000
_cell.angle_alpha   90.00
_cell.angle_beta   90.00
_cell.angle_gamma   90.00
#
_symmetry.space_group_name_H-M   'P 1'
#
loop_
_entity.id
_entity.type
_entity.pdbx_description
1 polymer ?
#
loop_
_entity_poly.entity_id
_entity_poly.type
_entity_poly.pdbx_seq_one_letter_code
_entity_poly.pdbx_strand_id
1 'polypeptide(L)'
;MIQLKEITNANIWKVCALEPLDDQKDFVAENLQSLAEAYATRNEGNNALPLAVYHDAELIGFVMIGKSTVGNEDESELIRENYSLWRLMIDKNYQGRGLGRQTLDALMALIRTFPFGAAKKVWLSYEPENTRARDIYRKYGFVENGDMCGNEIVAVYEL
;
A
#
# COMPACT_ATOMS: atom_id res chain seq x y z
N MET A 1 -11.52 6.38 14.72
CA MET A 1 -11.33 4.98 14.26
C MET A 1 -10.99 4.99 12.78
N ILE A 2 -10.02 4.19 12.33
CA ILE A 2 -9.68 4.07 10.90
C ILE A 2 -10.72 3.21 10.18
N GLN A 3 -11.14 3.70 9.01
CA GLN A 3 -12.02 3.01 8.08
C GLN A 3 -11.40 3.04 6.68
N LEU A 4 -11.34 1.89 6.03
CA LEU A 4 -10.95 1.76 4.63
C LEU A 4 -12.22 1.72 3.78
N LYS A 5 -12.35 2.67 2.85
CA LYS A 5 -13.55 2.81 2.02
C LYS A 5 -13.21 2.75 0.54
N GLU A 6 -14.14 2.24 -0.24
CA GLU A 6 -14.03 2.25 -1.69
C GLU A 6 -13.91 3.68 -2.24
N ILE A 7 -13.17 3.79 -3.33
CA ILE A 7 -13.04 5.03 -4.08
C ILE A 7 -14.12 5.06 -5.15
N THR A 8 -14.96 6.07 -5.08
CA THR A 8 -16.12 6.26 -5.95
C THR A 8 -16.11 7.68 -6.54
N ASN A 9 -17.03 7.97 -7.44
CA ASN A 9 -17.20 9.33 -7.97
C ASN A 9 -17.43 10.39 -6.88
N ALA A 10 -17.90 9.98 -5.70
CA ALA A 10 -18.16 10.90 -4.59
C ALA A 10 -16.89 11.37 -3.87
N ASN A 11 -15.81 10.60 -3.92
CA ASN A 11 -14.58 10.90 -3.16
C ASN A 11 -13.28 10.90 -3.98
N ILE A 12 -13.29 10.42 -5.22
CA ILE A 12 -12.07 10.25 -6.03
C ILE A 12 -11.22 11.53 -6.11
N TRP A 13 -11.83 12.67 -6.39
CA TRP A 13 -11.06 13.92 -6.54
C TRP A 13 -10.52 14.44 -5.22
N LYS A 14 -11.18 14.15 -4.11
CA LYS A 14 -10.64 14.43 -2.77
C LYS A 14 -9.45 13.52 -2.47
N VAL A 15 -9.53 12.24 -2.84
CA VAL A 15 -8.40 11.29 -2.71
C VAL A 15 -7.21 11.74 -3.57
N CYS A 16 -7.44 12.15 -4.81
CA CYS A 16 -6.37 12.65 -5.69
C CYS A 16 -5.72 13.94 -5.20
N ALA A 17 -6.44 14.74 -4.41
CA ALA A 17 -5.92 15.98 -3.85
C ALA A 17 -5.10 15.80 -2.56
N LEU A 18 -5.04 14.60 -1.99
CA LEU A 18 -4.20 14.32 -0.82
C LEU A 18 -2.73 14.36 -1.20
N GLU A 19 -1.91 14.93 -0.34
CA GLU A 19 -0.46 15.06 -0.56
C GLU A 19 0.34 14.60 0.68
N PRO A 20 1.45 13.89 0.49
CA PRO A 20 2.41 13.66 1.58
C PRO A 20 3.18 14.96 1.89
N LEU A 21 4.04 14.93 2.91
CA LEU A 21 4.99 16.01 3.15
C LEU A 21 5.94 16.17 1.94
N ASP A 22 6.45 17.36 1.72
CA ASP A 22 7.26 17.68 0.54
C ASP A 22 8.52 16.81 0.42
N ASP A 23 9.14 16.48 1.54
CA ASP A 23 10.30 15.57 1.61
C ASP A 23 9.98 14.08 1.34
N GLN A 24 8.72 13.75 1.19
CA GLN A 24 8.24 12.39 0.90
C GLN A 24 7.72 12.22 -0.54
N LYS A 25 7.58 13.30 -1.29
CA LYS A 25 6.96 13.26 -2.63
C LYS A 25 7.72 12.39 -3.62
N ASP A 26 9.03 12.27 -3.46
CA ASP A 26 9.87 11.43 -4.31
C ASP A 26 9.73 9.92 -3.99
N PHE A 27 9.20 9.57 -2.82
CA PHE A 27 9.08 8.18 -2.35
C PHE A 27 7.70 7.55 -2.56
N VAL A 28 6.70 8.35 -2.89
CA VAL A 28 5.34 7.85 -3.10
C VAL A 28 4.73 8.44 -4.36
N ALA A 29 4.19 7.58 -5.22
CA ALA A 29 3.49 8.04 -6.41
C ALA A 29 2.22 8.83 -6.05
N GLU A 30 1.86 9.78 -6.89
CA GLU A 30 0.58 10.49 -6.76
C GLU A 30 -0.60 9.50 -6.77
N ASN A 31 -1.65 9.80 -6.02
CA ASN A 31 -2.81 8.92 -5.93
C ASN A 31 -3.50 8.73 -7.28
N LEU A 32 -3.53 9.75 -8.13
CA LEU A 32 -4.06 9.64 -9.49
C LEU A 32 -3.28 8.62 -10.32
N GLN A 33 -1.95 8.64 -10.26
CA GLN A 33 -1.11 7.65 -10.92
C GLN A 33 -1.42 6.24 -10.40
N SER A 34 -1.50 6.07 -9.09
CA SER A 34 -1.81 4.78 -8.47
C SER A 34 -3.19 4.23 -8.90
N LEU A 35 -4.17 5.11 -9.06
CA LEU A 35 -5.50 4.72 -9.56
C LEU A 35 -5.45 4.29 -11.04
N ALA A 36 -4.65 4.97 -11.87
CA ALA A 36 -4.44 4.57 -13.26
C ALA A 36 -3.73 3.20 -13.35
N GLU A 37 -2.72 2.97 -12.53
CA GLU A 37 -2.03 1.68 -12.43
C GLU A 37 -2.98 0.56 -11.96
N ALA A 38 -3.85 0.82 -10.99
CA ALA A 38 -4.85 -0.14 -10.53
C ALA A 38 -5.84 -0.50 -11.64
N TYR A 39 -6.26 0.47 -12.44
CA TYR A 39 -7.14 0.23 -13.59
C TYR A 39 -6.45 -0.68 -14.62
N ALA A 40 -5.21 -0.38 -15.01
CA ALA A 40 -4.45 -1.16 -15.97
C ALA A 40 -4.22 -2.60 -15.45
N THR A 41 -3.80 -2.74 -14.20
CA THR A 41 -3.57 -4.04 -13.54
C THR A 41 -4.81 -4.94 -13.57
N ARG A 42 -5.98 -4.37 -13.28
CA ARG A 42 -7.25 -5.11 -13.34
C ARG A 42 -7.60 -5.55 -14.76
N ASN A 43 -7.35 -4.71 -15.75
CA ASN A 43 -7.58 -5.06 -17.17
C ASN A 43 -6.68 -6.20 -17.65
N GLU A 44 -5.52 -6.39 -17.05
CA GLU A 44 -4.60 -7.49 -17.31
C GLU A 44 -4.97 -8.78 -16.55
N GLY A 45 -6.05 -8.77 -15.76
CA GLY A 45 -6.52 -9.92 -15.00
C GLY A 45 -5.85 -10.08 -13.63
N ASN A 46 -5.06 -9.11 -13.20
CA ASN A 46 -4.45 -9.07 -11.87
C ASN A 46 -5.31 -8.29 -10.86
N ASN A 47 -4.92 -8.35 -9.60
CA ASN A 47 -5.68 -7.75 -8.52
C ASN A 47 -5.02 -6.47 -8.01
N ALA A 48 -5.78 -5.40 -7.97
CA ALA A 48 -5.42 -4.16 -7.31
C ALA A 48 -6.65 -3.58 -6.60
N LEU A 49 -6.49 -3.20 -5.33
CA LEU A 49 -7.55 -2.62 -4.51
C LEU A 49 -7.07 -1.31 -3.91
N PRO A 50 -7.32 -0.19 -4.59
CA PRO A 50 -7.12 1.14 -4.04
C PRO A 50 -8.27 1.49 -3.08
N LEU A 51 -7.93 2.04 -1.92
CA LEU A 51 -8.89 2.42 -0.88
C LEU A 51 -8.57 3.80 -0.30
N ALA A 52 -9.62 4.55 -0.02
CA ALA A 52 -9.56 5.78 0.74
C ALA A 52 -9.48 5.47 2.24
N VAL A 53 -8.60 6.17 2.94
CA VAL A 53 -8.43 6.03 4.40
C VAL A 53 -9.14 7.16 5.09
N TYR A 54 -10.06 6.82 5.97
CA TYR A 54 -10.80 7.76 6.80
C TYR A 54 -10.44 7.55 8.27
N HIS A 55 -10.30 8.64 9.00
CA HIS A 55 -10.30 8.65 10.45
C HIS A 55 -11.59 9.36 10.90
N ASP A 56 -12.52 8.58 11.44
CA ASP A 56 -13.90 9.01 11.68
C ASP A 56 -14.56 9.53 10.38
N ALA A 57 -14.87 10.82 10.27
CA ALA A 57 -15.47 11.40 9.06
C ALA A 57 -14.43 12.04 8.10
N GLU A 58 -13.17 12.17 8.55
CA GLU A 58 -12.15 12.88 7.80
C GLU A 58 -11.38 11.94 6.85
N LEU A 59 -11.26 12.33 5.60
CA LEU A 59 -10.40 11.66 4.63
C LEU A 59 -8.94 12.04 4.92
N ILE A 60 -8.13 11.05 5.30
CA ILE A 60 -6.77 11.29 5.80
C ILE A 60 -5.66 10.64 4.97
N GLY A 61 -5.99 9.77 4.04
CA GLY A 61 -4.96 9.04 3.31
C GLY A 61 -5.49 8.12 2.22
N PHE A 62 -4.56 7.39 1.65
CA PHE A 62 -4.79 6.44 0.57
C PHE A 62 -3.93 5.19 0.80
N VAL A 63 -4.48 4.04 0.50
CA VAL A 63 -3.75 2.77 0.48
C VAL A 63 -4.11 1.98 -0.77
N MET A 64 -3.21 1.12 -1.22
CA MET A 64 -3.47 0.18 -2.29
C MET A 64 -2.77 -1.14 -2.01
N ILE A 65 -3.51 -2.23 -2.11
CA ILE A 65 -2.97 -3.58 -2.07
C ILE A 65 -3.13 -4.25 -3.43
N GLY A 66 -2.26 -5.20 -3.72
CA GLY A 66 -2.31 -6.02 -4.91
C GLY A 66 -2.05 -7.49 -4.61
N LYS A 67 -2.38 -8.33 -5.56
CA LYS A 67 -1.93 -9.71 -5.62
C LYS A 67 -1.83 -10.10 -7.08
N SER A 68 -0.62 -10.34 -7.56
CA SER A 68 -0.36 -10.74 -8.93
C SER A 68 -0.64 -12.24 -9.07
N THR A 69 -1.39 -12.61 -10.09
CA THR A 69 -1.75 -14.00 -10.39
C THR A 69 -1.50 -14.40 -11.83
N VAL A 70 -1.24 -13.44 -12.73
CA VAL A 70 -1.13 -13.67 -14.18
C VAL A 70 0.04 -12.87 -14.76
N GLY A 71 0.79 -13.48 -15.64
CA GLY A 71 1.64 -12.77 -16.61
C GLY A 71 3.08 -12.47 -16.20
N ASN A 72 3.50 -12.86 -15.00
CA ASN A 72 4.85 -12.58 -14.51
C ASN A 72 5.59 -13.87 -14.15
N GLU A 73 5.80 -14.72 -15.15
CA GLU A 73 6.52 -16.01 -14.98
C GLU A 73 7.95 -15.81 -14.48
N ASP A 74 8.53 -14.63 -14.74
CA ASP A 74 9.88 -14.25 -14.32
C ASP A 74 9.92 -13.62 -12.91
N GLU A 75 8.77 -13.31 -12.29
CA GLU A 75 8.72 -12.79 -10.93
C GLU A 75 8.91 -13.89 -9.89
N SER A 76 9.47 -13.52 -8.75
CA SER A 76 9.66 -14.45 -7.63
C SER A 76 8.33 -15.02 -7.14
N GLU A 77 8.36 -16.22 -6.56
CA GLU A 77 7.22 -16.86 -5.90
C GLU A 77 6.58 -15.93 -4.84
N LEU A 78 7.42 -15.14 -4.15
CA LEU A 78 6.96 -14.15 -3.18
C LEU A 78 5.95 -13.18 -3.81
N ILE A 79 6.27 -12.64 -4.98
CA ILE A 79 5.43 -11.64 -5.66
C ILE A 79 4.15 -12.26 -6.20
N ARG A 80 4.25 -13.44 -6.81
CA ARG A 80 3.11 -14.10 -7.47
C ARG A 80 2.05 -14.63 -6.52
N GLU A 81 2.44 -15.09 -5.34
CA GLU A 81 1.53 -15.84 -4.45
C GLU A 81 1.04 -15.03 -3.25
N ASN A 82 1.63 -13.87 -3.01
CA ASN A 82 1.40 -13.11 -1.79
C ASN A 82 0.86 -11.71 -2.05
N TYR A 83 0.28 -11.11 -1.03
CA TYR A 83 -0.19 -9.73 -1.10
C TYR A 83 0.97 -8.75 -1.15
N SER A 84 0.87 -7.74 -2.00
CA SER A 84 1.70 -6.55 -1.94
C SER A 84 0.96 -5.42 -1.22
N LEU A 85 1.62 -4.78 -0.28
CA LEU A 85 1.24 -3.45 0.18
C LEU A 85 1.87 -2.46 -0.80
N TRP A 86 1.13 -2.13 -1.85
CA TRP A 86 1.66 -1.38 -2.99
C TRP A 86 1.79 0.11 -2.71
N ARG A 87 0.81 0.69 -1.99
CA ARG A 87 0.83 2.10 -1.61
C ARG A 87 0.27 2.27 -0.20
N LEU A 88 0.90 3.15 0.56
CA LEU A 88 0.38 3.68 1.81
C LEU A 88 0.83 5.12 1.95
N MET A 89 -0.08 6.07 1.98
CA MET A 89 0.20 7.46 2.26
C MET A 89 -0.81 8.05 3.22
N ILE A 90 -0.35 8.89 4.12
CA ILE A 90 -1.16 9.75 4.98
C ILE A 90 -0.91 11.19 4.57
N ASP A 91 -1.98 11.94 4.37
CA ASP A 91 -1.91 13.35 4.01
C ASP A 91 -1.12 14.15 5.04
N LYS A 92 -0.35 15.12 4.56
CA LYS A 92 0.57 15.96 5.34
C LYS A 92 -0.07 16.59 6.58
N ASN A 93 -1.36 16.91 6.51
CA ASN A 93 -2.10 17.54 7.62
C ASN A 93 -2.44 16.58 8.76
N TYR A 94 -2.31 15.28 8.52
CA TYR A 94 -2.68 14.22 9.47
C TYR A 94 -1.49 13.38 9.96
N GLN A 95 -0.29 13.63 9.44
CA GLN A 95 0.92 12.92 9.86
C GLN A 95 1.34 13.26 11.30
N GLY A 96 2.20 12.44 11.89
CA GLY A 96 2.72 12.64 13.25
C GLY A 96 1.75 12.30 14.39
N ARG A 97 0.56 11.76 14.10
CA ARG A 97 -0.49 11.42 15.07
C ARG A 97 -0.69 9.92 15.27
N GLY A 98 0.24 9.10 14.81
CA GLY A 98 0.13 7.64 14.87
C GLY A 98 -0.89 7.03 13.90
N LEU A 99 -1.51 7.82 13.00
CA LEU A 99 -2.56 7.36 12.10
C LEU A 99 -2.04 6.40 11.02
N GLY A 100 -0.78 6.53 10.61
CA GLY A 100 -0.16 5.58 9.68
C GLY A 100 -0.09 4.16 10.25
N ARG A 101 0.24 4.02 11.55
CA ARG A 101 0.23 2.71 12.22
C ARG A 101 -1.18 2.14 12.31
N GLN A 102 -2.15 2.95 12.71
CA GLN A 102 -3.55 2.52 12.78
C GLN A 102 -4.10 2.14 11.40
N THR A 103 -3.68 2.85 10.34
CA THR A 103 -4.02 2.51 8.95
C THR A 103 -3.44 1.17 8.55
N LEU A 104 -2.19 0.92 8.91
CA LEU A 104 -1.54 -0.37 8.66
C LEU A 104 -2.24 -1.51 9.41
N ASP A 105 -2.65 -1.30 10.66
CA ASP A 105 -3.44 -2.28 11.43
C ASP A 105 -4.76 -2.62 10.72
N ALA A 106 -5.51 -1.62 10.25
CA ALA A 106 -6.76 -1.82 9.51
C ALA A 106 -6.53 -2.53 8.18
N LEU A 107 -5.45 -2.19 7.47
CA LEU A 107 -5.10 -2.81 6.20
C LEU A 107 -4.70 -4.27 6.37
N MET A 108 -3.91 -4.59 7.37
CA MET A 108 -3.52 -5.97 7.68
C MET A 108 -4.72 -6.81 8.13
N ALA A 109 -5.69 -6.22 8.85
CA ALA A 109 -6.95 -6.89 9.16
C ALA A 109 -7.75 -7.21 7.89
N LEU A 110 -7.82 -6.28 6.93
CA LEU A 110 -8.45 -6.52 5.63
C LEU A 110 -7.73 -7.63 4.86
N ILE A 111 -6.40 -7.60 4.76
CA ILE A 111 -5.61 -8.61 4.04
C ILE A 111 -5.88 -10.01 4.61
N ARG A 112 -6.03 -10.15 5.92
CA ARG A 112 -6.34 -11.44 6.57
C ARG A 112 -7.74 -11.99 6.24
N THR A 113 -8.59 -11.19 5.62
CA THR A 113 -9.85 -11.70 5.04
C THR A 113 -9.65 -12.35 3.66
N PHE A 114 -8.44 -12.26 3.12
CA PHE A 114 -8.03 -12.81 1.84
C PHE A 114 -8.93 -12.40 0.65
N PRO A 115 -9.10 -11.10 0.39
CA PRO A 115 -10.02 -10.62 -0.66
C PRO A 115 -9.64 -11.10 -2.07
N PHE A 116 -8.40 -11.52 -2.28
CA PHE A 116 -7.89 -12.07 -3.55
C PHE A 116 -7.39 -13.52 -3.40
N GLY A 117 -7.96 -14.28 -2.46
CA GLY A 117 -7.54 -15.64 -2.16
C GLY A 117 -6.41 -15.75 -1.17
N ALA A 118 -6.19 -16.95 -0.65
CA ALA A 118 -5.23 -17.23 0.41
C ALA A 118 -3.80 -16.82 0.03
N ALA A 119 -3.05 -16.41 1.03
CA ALA A 119 -1.64 -16.11 0.95
C ALA A 119 -0.98 -16.35 2.32
N LYS A 120 0.34 -16.46 2.34
CA LYS A 120 1.10 -16.66 3.58
C LYS A 120 1.79 -15.39 4.05
N LYS A 121 2.01 -14.44 3.13
CA LYS A 121 2.84 -13.26 3.37
C LYS A 121 2.20 -12.00 2.82
N VAL A 122 2.63 -10.88 3.38
CA VAL A 122 2.51 -9.56 2.77
C VAL A 122 3.91 -9.04 2.51
N TRP A 123 4.17 -8.55 1.31
CA TRP A 123 5.44 -7.93 0.98
C TRP A 123 5.24 -6.47 0.58
N LEU A 124 6.27 -5.70 0.70
CA LEU A 124 6.36 -4.31 0.25
C LEU A 124 7.80 -4.00 -0.16
N SER A 125 7.98 -2.89 -0.84
CA SER A 125 9.32 -2.38 -1.15
C SER A 125 9.39 -0.88 -0.87
N TYR A 126 10.59 -0.39 -0.58
CA TYR A 126 10.89 1.02 -0.36
C TYR A 126 12.32 1.34 -0.78
N GLU A 127 12.52 2.57 -1.20
CA GLU A 127 13.86 3.06 -1.52
C GLU A 127 14.76 3.07 -0.27
N PRO A 128 16.06 2.74 -0.37
CA PRO A 128 16.98 2.72 0.77
C PRO A 128 17.02 4.04 1.55
N GLU A 129 16.82 5.15 0.87
CA GLU A 129 16.83 6.50 1.43
C GLU A 129 15.56 6.82 2.21
N ASN A 130 14.46 6.08 1.99
CA ASN A 130 13.21 6.24 2.72
C ASN A 130 13.27 5.60 4.12
N THR A 131 14.17 6.12 4.95
CA THR A 131 14.43 5.59 6.29
C THR A 131 13.22 5.63 7.21
N ARG A 132 12.34 6.62 7.01
CA ARG A 132 11.10 6.75 7.78
C ARG A 132 10.14 5.60 7.51
N ALA A 133 9.90 5.24 6.25
CA ALA A 133 9.06 4.11 5.89
C ALA A 133 9.69 2.80 6.40
N ARG A 134 10.99 2.62 6.20
CA ARG A 134 11.76 1.49 6.71
C ARG A 134 11.54 1.27 8.21
N ASP A 135 11.65 2.35 9.01
CA ASP A 135 11.47 2.28 10.46
C ASP A 135 10.03 1.93 10.87
N ILE A 136 9.04 2.47 10.17
CA ILE A 136 7.62 2.18 10.42
C ILE A 136 7.34 0.71 10.16
N TYR A 137 7.74 0.20 9.01
CA TYR A 137 7.48 -1.20 8.62
C TYR A 137 8.26 -2.19 9.48
N ARG A 138 9.52 -1.90 9.79
CA ARG A 138 10.31 -2.73 10.71
C ARG A 138 9.68 -2.81 12.10
N LYS A 139 9.23 -1.68 12.67
CA LYS A 139 8.54 -1.63 13.97
C LYS A 139 7.19 -2.35 13.92
N TYR A 140 6.58 -2.45 12.75
CA TYR A 140 5.36 -3.23 12.56
C TYR A 140 5.62 -4.73 12.59
N GLY A 141 6.78 -5.17 12.16
CA GLY A 141 7.18 -6.57 12.08
C GLY A 141 7.55 -7.05 10.68
N PHE A 142 7.65 -6.15 9.71
CA PHE A 142 8.23 -6.49 8.41
C PHE A 142 9.74 -6.71 8.53
N VAL A 143 10.24 -7.72 7.86
CA VAL A 143 11.65 -8.12 7.86
C VAL A 143 12.19 -8.07 6.44
N GLU A 144 13.31 -7.37 6.24
CA GLU A 144 14.03 -7.37 4.97
C GLU A 144 14.55 -8.79 4.69
N ASN A 145 14.27 -9.31 3.49
CA ASN A 145 14.62 -10.67 3.11
C ASN A 145 15.86 -10.78 2.20
N GLY A 146 16.48 -9.64 1.87
CA GLY A 146 17.61 -9.55 0.97
C GLY A 146 17.26 -9.40 -0.51
N ASP A 147 15.99 -9.48 -0.87
CA ASP A 147 15.54 -9.26 -2.23
C ASP A 147 15.44 -7.77 -2.56
N MET A 148 15.50 -7.47 -3.84
CA MET A 148 15.31 -6.13 -4.39
C MET A 148 14.19 -6.14 -5.42
N CYS A 149 13.39 -5.08 -5.44
CA CYS A 149 12.43 -4.78 -6.49
C CYS A 149 12.91 -3.52 -7.23
N GLY A 150 13.58 -3.70 -8.38
CA GLY A 150 14.34 -2.60 -8.98
C GLY A 150 15.43 -2.11 -8.01
N ASN A 151 15.37 -0.83 -7.65
CA ASN A 151 16.27 -0.22 -6.67
C ASN A 151 15.72 -0.22 -5.23
N GLU A 152 14.56 -0.80 -5.01
CA GLU A 152 13.90 -0.81 -3.71
C GLU A 152 14.22 -2.08 -2.90
N ILE A 153 14.36 -1.91 -1.60
CA ILE A 153 14.53 -3.00 -0.64
C ILE A 153 13.19 -3.67 -0.40
N VAL A 154 13.16 -5.00 -0.48
CA VAL A 154 11.96 -5.80 -0.19
C VAL A 154 11.91 -6.16 1.28
N ALA A 155 10.75 -5.98 1.90
CA ALA A 155 10.46 -6.43 3.25
C ALA A 155 9.17 -7.26 3.29
N VAL A 156 9.12 -8.25 4.19
CA VAL A 156 8.08 -9.28 4.23
C VAL A 156 7.52 -9.41 5.63
N TYR A 157 6.22 -9.63 5.71
CA TYR A 157 5.48 -9.94 6.93
C TYR A 157 4.76 -11.29 6.77
N GLU A 158 4.90 -12.19 7.73
CA GLU A 158 4.17 -13.46 7.79
C GLU A 158 2.74 -13.21 8.32
N LEU A 159 1.70 -13.73 7.62
CA LEU A 159 0.30 -13.54 7.96
C LEU A 159 -0.22 -14.46 9.09
#